data_4ce08ca8acf28973bebb9d7057356155
#
_entry.id   4ce08ca8acf28973bebb9d7057356155
#
_cell.length_a   1.000
_cell.length_b   1.000
_cell.length_c   1.000
_cell.angle_alpha   90.00
_cell.angle_beta   90.00
_cell.angle_gamma   90.00
#
_symmetry.space_group_name_H-M   'P 1'
#
loop_
_entity.id
_entity.type
_entity.pdbx_description
1 polymer ?
#
loop_
_entity_poly.entity_id
_entity_poly.type
_entity_poly.pdbx_seq_one_letter_code
_entity_poly.pdbx_strand_id
1 'polypeptide(L)'
;MKKSSKTNWINMNEVSGFLLYSAYFAWKRKIEGTLLPHDLTHVQFILLMTLGFLKKDKAYVSQNDLAKFLCFDVTMTSQVLRALEKRGLLKRSQKEGDERSKFSELTDAGLAKIQGAAKDLLKAEESFFVSLGENKQGFDEHLRGILQQ
;
A
#
# COMPACT_ATOMS: atom_id res chain seq x y z
N MET A 1 26.04 35.65 33.99
CA MET A 1 25.79 34.18 34.00
C MET A 1 24.73 33.87 32.97
N LYS A 2 25.12 33.28 31.83
CA LYS A 2 24.18 32.80 30.81
C LYS A 2 23.62 31.47 31.31
N LYS A 3 22.32 31.42 31.66
CA LYS A 3 21.58 30.16 31.87
C LYS A 3 21.55 29.45 30.52
N SER A 4 22.37 28.43 30.35
CA SER A 4 22.25 27.47 29.28
C SER A 4 20.93 26.73 29.49
N SER A 5 19.89 27.05 28.72
CA SER A 5 18.68 26.23 28.65
C SER A 5 19.07 24.90 28.00
N LYS A 6 19.30 23.89 28.80
CA LYS A 6 19.42 22.51 28.29
C LYS A 6 18.06 22.16 27.68
N THR A 7 17.95 22.27 26.36
CA THR A 7 16.83 21.72 25.62
C THR A 7 16.83 20.22 25.88
N ASN A 8 15.79 19.74 26.54
CA ASN A 8 15.65 18.32 26.85
C ASN A 8 15.14 17.64 25.56
N TRP A 9 16.06 17.12 24.78
CA TRP A 9 15.73 16.41 23.54
C TRP A 9 15.02 15.10 23.86
N ILE A 10 13.86 14.86 23.18
CA ILE A 10 13.17 13.59 23.26
C ILE A 10 14.06 12.51 22.64
N ASN A 11 14.22 11.38 23.33
CA ASN A 11 14.90 10.23 22.74
C ASN A 11 13.95 9.59 21.69
N MET A 12 14.21 9.88 20.42
CA MET A 12 13.38 9.41 19.32
C MET A 12 13.26 7.88 19.27
N ASN A 13 14.26 7.15 19.76
CA ASN A 13 14.22 5.68 19.79
C ASN A 13 13.25 5.10 20.83
N GLU A 14 12.72 5.94 21.72
CA GLU A 14 11.71 5.56 22.74
C GLU A 14 10.29 6.02 22.33
N VAL A 15 10.14 6.68 21.18
CA VAL A 15 8.86 7.18 20.69
C VAL A 15 8.27 6.19 19.67
N SER A 16 7.19 5.52 20.04
CA SER A 16 6.55 4.49 19.22
C SER A 16 6.17 4.98 17.82
N GLY A 17 5.66 6.22 17.70
CA GLY A 17 5.34 6.83 16.40
C GLY A 17 6.56 6.99 15.50
N PHE A 18 7.72 7.35 16.06
CA PHE A 18 8.96 7.44 15.32
C PHE A 18 9.50 6.07 14.89
N LEU A 19 9.38 5.07 15.76
CA LEU A 19 9.75 3.69 15.44
C LEU A 19 8.88 3.15 14.31
N LEU A 20 7.57 3.38 14.37
CA LEU A 20 6.63 3.00 13.31
C LEU A 20 6.96 3.68 11.97
N TYR A 21 7.22 4.99 12.00
CA TYR A 21 7.66 5.74 10.83
C TYR A 21 8.94 5.16 10.22
N SER A 22 9.95 4.92 11.03
CA SER A 22 11.25 4.38 10.60
C SER A 22 11.11 2.95 10.05
N ALA A 23 10.34 2.10 10.72
CA ALA A 23 10.05 0.74 10.27
C ALA A 23 9.29 0.73 8.94
N TYR A 24 8.29 1.61 8.77
CA TYR A 24 7.57 1.76 7.51
C TYR A 24 8.50 2.11 6.35
N PHE A 25 9.40 3.07 6.52
CA PHE A 25 10.32 3.44 5.44
C PHE A 25 11.37 2.37 5.14
N ALA A 26 11.82 1.62 6.16
CA ALA A 26 12.72 0.49 5.94
C ALA A 26 12.01 -0.63 5.17
N TRP A 27 10.80 -0.98 5.56
CA TRP A 27 9.93 -1.93 4.88
C TRP A 27 9.62 -1.50 3.45
N LYS A 28 9.20 -0.24 3.26
CA LYS A 28 8.88 0.31 1.94
C LYS A 28 10.05 0.19 0.97
N ARG A 29 11.28 0.53 1.38
CA ARG A 29 12.48 0.37 0.53
C ARG A 29 12.69 -1.07 0.10
N LYS A 30 12.49 -2.04 1.01
CA LYS A 30 12.61 -3.47 0.69
C LYS A 30 11.57 -3.88 -0.33
N ILE A 31 10.32 -3.48 -0.16
CA ILE A 31 9.22 -3.78 -1.08
C ILE A 31 9.45 -3.14 -2.46
N GLU A 32 9.86 -1.88 -2.51
CA GLU A 32 10.18 -1.19 -3.77
C GLU A 32 11.31 -1.89 -4.53
N GLY A 33 12.38 -2.30 -3.83
CA GLY A 33 13.46 -3.08 -4.44
C GLY A 33 13.00 -4.43 -4.98
N THR A 34 12.07 -5.08 -4.30
CA THR A 34 11.48 -6.36 -4.74
C THR A 34 10.57 -6.19 -5.96
N LEU A 35 9.85 -5.06 -6.07
CA LEU A 35 8.93 -4.79 -7.16
C LEU A 35 9.62 -4.26 -8.44
N LEU A 36 10.85 -3.75 -8.32
CA LEU A 36 11.59 -3.17 -9.44
C LEU A 36 11.76 -4.14 -10.62
N PRO A 37 12.16 -5.42 -10.44
CA PRO A 37 12.26 -6.38 -11.54
C PRO A 37 10.91 -6.68 -12.21
N HIS A 38 9.81 -6.43 -11.51
CA HIS A 38 8.44 -6.60 -12.02
C HIS A 38 7.92 -5.33 -12.70
N ASP A 39 8.74 -4.28 -12.84
CA ASP A 39 8.34 -3.01 -13.44
C ASP A 39 7.05 -2.44 -12.78
N LEU A 40 7.00 -2.47 -11.45
CA LEU A 40 5.92 -1.91 -10.65
C LEU A 40 6.48 -1.04 -9.52
N THR A 41 5.86 0.11 -9.30
CA THR A 41 6.05 0.83 -8.03
C THR A 41 5.18 0.21 -6.93
N HIS A 42 5.53 0.47 -5.67
CA HIS A 42 4.72 0.01 -4.54
C HIS A 42 3.26 0.49 -4.64
N VAL A 43 3.04 1.75 -5.00
CA VAL A 43 1.69 2.32 -5.16
C VAL A 43 0.91 1.63 -6.28
N GLN A 44 1.56 1.35 -7.41
CA GLN A 44 0.93 0.63 -8.52
C GLN A 44 0.53 -0.79 -8.13
N PHE A 45 1.43 -1.51 -7.46
CA PHE A 45 1.17 -2.87 -7.00
C PHE A 45 0.01 -2.92 -6.01
N ILE A 46 0.01 -2.04 -4.99
CA ILE A 46 -1.02 -2.05 -3.96
C ILE A 46 -2.41 -1.65 -4.51
N LEU A 47 -2.46 -0.73 -5.50
CA LEU A 47 -3.71 -0.39 -6.19
C LEU A 47 -4.26 -1.56 -7.00
N LEU A 48 -3.42 -2.28 -7.75
CA LEU A 48 -3.85 -3.46 -8.50
C LEU A 48 -4.32 -4.58 -7.57
N MET A 49 -3.58 -4.83 -6.48
CA MET A 49 -3.96 -5.83 -5.46
C MET A 49 -5.30 -5.48 -4.80
N THR A 50 -5.48 -4.23 -4.39
CA THR A 50 -6.72 -3.77 -3.76
C THR A 50 -7.90 -3.84 -4.72
N LEU A 51 -7.67 -3.51 -5.99
CA LEU A 51 -8.70 -3.65 -7.03
C LEU A 51 -9.19 -5.10 -7.13
N GLY A 52 -8.27 -6.07 -7.21
CA GLY A 52 -8.60 -7.49 -7.22
C GLY A 52 -9.28 -7.97 -5.93
N PHE A 53 -8.86 -7.44 -4.79
CA PHE A 53 -9.46 -7.75 -3.49
C PHE A 53 -10.89 -7.25 -3.38
N LEU A 54 -11.15 -5.96 -3.66
CA LEU A 54 -12.48 -5.37 -3.56
C LEU A 54 -13.46 -5.93 -4.59
N LYS A 55 -12.96 -6.40 -5.74
CA LYS A 55 -13.80 -7.00 -6.78
C LYS A 55 -14.48 -8.30 -6.34
N LYS A 56 -14.00 -8.96 -5.29
CA LYS A 56 -14.65 -10.16 -4.72
C LYS A 56 -16.03 -9.87 -4.16
N ASP A 57 -16.19 -8.69 -3.56
CA ASP A 57 -17.40 -8.31 -2.83
C ASP A 57 -18.20 -7.20 -3.53
N LYS A 58 -17.62 -6.56 -4.55
CA LYS A 58 -18.22 -5.45 -5.28
C LYS A 58 -18.34 -5.74 -6.77
N ALA A 59 -19.51 -5.55 -7.34
CA ALA A 59 -19.71 -5.61 -8.79
C ALA A 59 -18.88 -4.56 -9.53
N TYR A 60 -18.76 -3.36 -8.94
CA TYR A 60 -18.02 -2.22 -9.49
C TYR A 60 -17.10 -1.64 -8.43
N VAL A 61 -15.84 -1.40 -8.79
CA VAL A 61 -14.85 -0.76 -7.92
C VAL A 61 -14.48 0.59 -8.50
N SER A 62 -14.85 1.66 -7.79
CA SER A 62 -14.55 3.04 -8.19
C SER A 62 -13.17 3.48 -7.72
N GLN A 63 -12.65 4.57 -8.31
CA GLN A 63 -11.42 5.21 -7.81
C GLN A 63 -11.57 5.70 -6.37
N ASN A 64 -12.77 6.12 -5.97
CA ASN A 64 -13.05 6.56 -4.59
C ASN A 64 -13.02 5.38 -3.61
N ASP A 65 -13.50 4.20 -4.01
CA ASP A 65 -13.38 2.99 -3.19
C ASP A 65 -11.91 2.65 -2.91
N LEU A 66 -11.07 2.69 -3.95
CA LEU A 66 -9.65 2.42 -3.84
C LEU A 66 -8.93 3.46 -2.97
N ALA A 67 -9.20 4.75 -3.20
CA ALA A 67 -8.62 5.84 -2.43
C ALA A 67 -9.00 5.74 -0.95
N LYS A 68 -10.28 5.49 -0.66
CA LYS A 68 -10.79 5.32 0.70
C LYS A 68 -10.16 4.12 1.40
N PHE A 69 -10.11 2.97 0.72
CA PHE A 69 -9.55 1.74 1.29
C PHE A 69 -8.07 1.88 1.65
N LEU A 70 -7.30 2.56 0.78
CA LEU A 70 -5.86 2.74 0.95
C LEU A 70 -5.47 4.01 1.70
N CYS A 71 -6.44 4.83 2.12
CA CYS A 71 -6.19 6.16 2.70
C CYS A 71 -5.33 7.05 1.78
N PHE A 72 -5.55 6.94 0.46
CA PHE A 72 -4.84 7.72 -0.54
C PHE A 72 -5.63 8.95 -0.98
N ASP A 73 -4.92 9.96 -1.46
CA ASP A 73 -5.54 11.09 -2.15
C ASP A 73 -6.20 10.62 -3.46
N VAL A 74 -7.44 11.11 -3.71
CA VAL A 74 -8.25 10.72 -4.88
C VAL A 74 -7.59 11.14 -6.19
N THR A 75 -6.96 12.32 -6.21
CA THR A 75 -6.29 12.85 -7.42
C THR A 75 -5.08 11.99 -7.77
N MET A 76 -4.24 11.68 -6.79
CA MET A 76 -3.10 10.79 -6.94
C MET A 76 -3.55 9.40 -7.39
N THR A 77 -4.59 8.84 -6.76
CA THR A 77 -5.16 7.54 -7.14
C THR A 77 -5.61 7.55 -8.60
N SER A 78 -6.32 8.60 -9.04
CA SER A 78 -6.76 8.75 -10.43
C SER A 78 -5.59 8.80 -11.41
N GLN A 79 -4.51 9.50 -11.07
CA GLN A 79 -3.30 9.59 -11.91
C GLN A 79 -2.62 8.23 -12.08
N VAL A 80 -2.45 7.49 -10.98
CA VAL A 80 -1.84 6.16 -11.02
C VAL A 80 -2.71 5.16 -11.79
N LEU A 81 -4.03 5.19 -11.61
CA LEU A 81 -4.96 4.35 -12.38
C LEU A 81 -4.90 4.62 -13.89
N ARG A 82 -4.76 5.90 -14.30
CA ARG A 82 -4.57 6.24 -15.73
C ARG A 82 -3.24 5.69 -16.28
N ALA A 83 -2.18 5.76 -15.48
CA ALA A 83 -0.88 5.21 -15.87
C ALA A 83 -0.94 3.68 -16.02
N LEU A 84 -1.64 2.98 -15.12
CA LEU A 84 -1.86 1.54 -15.19
C LEU A 84 -2.75 1.13 -16.37
N GLU A 85 -3.78 1.92 -16.67
CA GLU A 85 -4.65 1.74 -17.85
C GLU A 85 -3.85 1.88 -19.15
N LYS A 86 -3.00 2.90 -19.25
CA LYS A 86 -2.11 3.12 -20.40
C LYS A 86 -1.16 1.93 -20.63
N ARG A 87 -0.78 1.24 -19.56
CA ARG A 87 0.04 0.03 -19.60
C ARG A 87 -0.77 -1.24 -19.89
N GLY A 88 -2.09 -1.14 -20.04
CA GLY A 88 -2.97 -2.28 -20.27
C GLY A 88 -3.15 -3.20 -19.08
N LEU A 89 -2.81 -2.76 -17.85
CA LEU A 89 -2.90 -3.60 -16.64
C LEU A 89 -4.29 -3.55 -16.00
N LEU A 90 -5.07 -2.56 -16.33
CA LEU A 90 -6.49 -2.44 -15.98
C LEU A 90 -7.26 -1.76 -17.10
N LYS A 91 -8.59 -1.87 -17.05
CA LYS A 91 -9.52 -1.11 -17.87
C LYS A 91 -10.34 -0.20 -16.99
N ARG A 92 -10.71 0.95 -17.51
CA ARG A 92 -11.61 1.90 -16.86
C ARG A 92 -12.85 2.07 -17.71
N SER A 93 -14.01 1.96 -17.10
CA SER A 93 -15.31 2.12 -17.75
C SER A 93 -16.19 3.08 -16.96
N GLN A 94 -17.26 3.53 -17.59
CA GLN A 94 -18.34 4.27 -16.95
C GLN A 94 -19.57 3.37 -16.92
N LYS A 95 -20.37 3.48 -15.87
CA LYS A 95 -21.64 2.81 -15.83
C LYS A 95 -22.64 3.56 -16.71
N GLU A 96 -23.44 2.84 -17.47
CA GLU A 96 -24.51 3.40 -18.26
C GLU A 96 -25.44 4.23 -17.34
N GLY A 97 -25.62 5.51 -17.67
CA GLY A 97 -26.42 6.45 -16.87
C GLY A 97 -25.67 7.16 -15.72
N ASP A 98 -24.39 6.86 -15.48
CA ASP A 98 -23.54 7.56 -14.49
C ASP A 98 -22.18 7.94 -15.07
N GLU A 99 -22.15 9.05 -15.78
CA GLU A 99 -20.92 9.57 -16.40
C GLU A 99 -19.86 10.07 -15.38
N ARG A 100 -20.24 10.23 -14.10
CA ARG A 100 -19.34 10.76 -13.06
C ARG A 100 -18.53 9.68 -12.40
N SER A 101 -19.02 8.45 -12.39
CA SER A 101 -18.37 7.34 -11.70
C SER A 101 -17.55 6.51 -12.68
N LYS A 102 -16.22 6.52 -12.50
CA LYS A 102 -15.29 5.66 -13.23
C LYS A 102 -14.99 4.43 -12.42
N PHE A 103 -15.20 3.26 -13.01
CA PHE A 103 -14.93 1.96 -12.43
C PHE A 103 -13.68 1.37 -13.07
N SER A 104 -12.96 0.55 -12.31
CA SER A 104 -11.75 -0.11 -12.76
C SER A 104 -11.90 -1.62 -12.66
N GLU A 105 -11.30 -2.33 -13.61
CA GLU A 105 -11.22 -3.80 -13.62
C GLU A 105 -9.83 -4.23 -14.05
N LEU A 106 -9.31 -5.29 -13.43
CA LEU A 106 -8.05 -5.88 -13.86
C LEU A 106 -8.19 -6.49 -15.24
N THR A 107 -7.14 -6.36 -16.05
CA THR A 107 -6.96 -7.19 -17.25
C THR A 107 -6.24 -8.49 -16.90
N ASP A 108 -6.23 -9.46 -17.80
CA ASP A 108 -5.42 -10.67 -17.66
C ASP A 108 -3.93 -10.33 -17.49
N ALA A 109 -3.44 -9.32 -18.20
CA ALA A 109 -2.08 -8.81 -18.05
C ALA A 109 -1.83 -8.21 -16.66
N GLY A 110 -2.80 -7.47 -16.10
CA GLY A 110 -2.75 -6.94 -14.75
C GLY A 110 -2.72 -8.06 -13.71
N LEU A 111 -3.56 -9.05 -13.86
CA LEU A 111 -3.61 -10.22 -12.97
C LEU A 111 -2.29 -11.01 -13.03
N ALA A 112 -1.77 -11.30 -14.22
CA ALA A 112 -0.50 -11.98 -14.38
C ALA A 112 0.67 -11.19 -13.76
N LYS A 113 0.65 -9.85 -13.88
CA LYS A 113 1.65 -8.96 -13.29
C LYS A 113 1.65 -9.04 -11.76
N ILE A 114 0.47 -9.02 -11.14
CA ILE A 114 0.32 -9.18 -9.69
C ILE A 114 0.82 -10.55 -9.24
N GLN A 115 0.39 -11.62 -9.91
CA GLN A 115 0.76 -12.99 -9.55
C GLN A 115 2.27 -13.22 -9.66
N GLY A 116 2.92 -12.66 -10.70
CA GLY A 116 4.36 -12.71 -10.86
C GLY A 116 5.13 -12.03 -9.72
N ALA A 117 4.65 -10.89 -9.26
CA ALA A 117 5.28 -10.13 -8.17
C ALA A 117 4.96 -10.70 -6.77
N ALA A 118 3.78 -11.28 -6.58
CA ALA A 118 3.28 -11.68 -5.26
C ALA A 118 4.19 -12.67 -4.54
N LYS A 119 4.76 -13.63 -5.25
CA LYS A 119 5.66 -14.64 -4.66
C LYS A 119 6.92 -14.01 -4.07
N ASP A 120 7.53 -13.08 -4.79
CA ASP A 120 8.75 -12.42 -4.34
C ASP A 120 8.45 -11.42 -3.23
N LEU A 121 7.29 -10.78 -3.30
CA LEU A 121 6.81 -9.88 -2.27
C LEU A 121 6.57 -10.62 -0.95
N LEU A 122 5.92 -11.79 -0.95
CA LEU A 122 5.72 -12.59 0.25
C LEU A 122 7.04 -13.00 0.90
N LYS A 123 8.05 -13.40 0.11
CA LYS A 123 9.39 -13.70 0.64
C LYS A 123 10.06 -12.46 1.24
N ALA A 124 9.89 -11.29 0.62
CA ALA A 124 10.42 -10.04 1.14
C ALA A 124 9.76 -9.65 2.48
N GLU A 125 8.44 -9.85 2.60
CA GLU A 125 7.67 -9.69 3.85
C GLU A 125 8.21 -10.62 4.95
N GLU A 126 8.27 -11.91 4.70
CA GLU A 126 8.79 -12.90 5.66
C GLU A 126 10.20 -12.54 6.12
N SER A 127 11.07 -12.20 5.17
CA SER A 127 12.45 -11.81 5.47
C SER A 127 12.56 -10.50 6.26
N PHE A 128 11.66 -9.55 6.04
CA PHE A 128 11.67 -8.28 6.76
C PHE A 128 11.27 -8.46 8.23
N PHE A 129 10.25 -9.26 8.47
CA PHE A 129 9.71 -9.49 9.80
C PHE A 129 10.31 -10.70 10.53
N VAL A 130 11.35 -11.32 9.99
CA VAL A 130 11.97 -12.53 10.56
C VAL A 130 12.45 -12.35 12.01
N SER A 131 12.89 -11.13 12.37
CA SER A 131 13.34 -10.81 13.74
C SER A 131 12.25 -10.86 14.79
N LEU A 132 10.97 -10.84 14.39
CA LEU A 132 9.86 -10.96 15.34
C LEU A 132 9.68 -12.38 15.85
N GLY A 133 10.11 -13.40 15.09
CA GLY A 133 9.97 -14.81 15.49
C GLY A 133 8.53 -15.13 15.93
N GLU A 134 8.40 -15.72 17.10
CA GLU A 134 7.09 -16.10 17.68
C GLU A 134 6.19 -14.90 18.02
N ASN A 135 6.76 -13.70 18.15
CA ASN A 135 5.99 -12.47 18.43
C ASN A 135 5.27 -11.91 17.19
N LYS A 136 5.47 -12.50 16.01
CA LYS A 136 4.89 -11.98 14.75
C LYS A 136 3.37 -11.87 14.79
N GLN A 137 2.69 -12.90 15.32
CA GLN A 137 1.23 -12.89 15.44
C GLN A 137 0.74 -11.77 16.36
N GLY A 138 1.34 -11.62 17.54
CA GLY A 138 1.00 -10.57 18.50
C GLY A 138 1.27 -9.16 17.90
N PHE A 139 2.35 -9.00 17.17
CA PHE A 139 2.63 -7.74 16.44
C PHE A 139 1.52 -7.39 15.45
N ASP A 140 1.08 -8.36 14.64
CA ASP A 140 -0.01 -8.13 13.68
C ASP A 140 -1.34 -7.80 14.36
N GLU A 141 -1.63 -8.44 15.51
CA GLU A 141 -2.84 -8.16 16.31
C GLU A 141 -2.82 -6.74 16.87
N HIS A 142 -1.68 -6.28 17.40
CA HIS A 142 -1.53 -4.91 17.89
C HIS A 142 -1.65 -3.87 16.78
N LEU A 143 -1.07 -4.13 15.60
CA LEU A 143 -1.25 -3.24 14.43
C LEU A 143 -2.72 -3.14 14.01
N ARG A 144 -3.45 -4.25 13.97
CA ARG A 144 -4.90 -4.22 13.67
C ARG A 144 -5.67 -3.40 14.71
N GLY A 145 -5.34 -3.54 16.00
CA GLY A 145 -5.95 -2.76 17.06
C GLY A 145 -5.72 -1.24 16.91
N ILE A 146 -4.54 -0.84 16.46
CA ILE A 146 -4.24 0.57 16.18
C ILE A 146 -5.06 1.10 14.99
N LEU A 147 -5.24 0.29 13.94
CA LEU A 147 -5.96 0.68 12.72
C LEU A 147 -7.48 0.75 12.89
N GLN A 148 -8.03 0.24 14.01
CA GLN A 148 -9.47 0.26 14.31
C GLN A 148 -9.89 1.46 15.17
N GLN A 149 -8.97 2.33 15.58
CA GLN A 149 -9.26 3.55 16.33
C GLN A 149 -9.74 4.66 15.39
#